data_5b40e6a51402844ceb0b05d95514ee2b
#
_entry.id   5b40e6a51402844ceb0b05d95514ee2b
#
_cell.length_a   1.000
_cell.length_b   1.000
_cell.length_c   1.000
_cell.angle_alpha   90.00
_cell.angle_beta   90.00
_cell.angle_gamma   90.00
#
_symmetry.space_group_name_H-M   'P 1'
#
loop_
_entity.id
_entity.type
_entity.pdbx_description
1 polymer ?
#
loop_
_entity_poly.entity_id
_entity_poly.type
_entity_poly.pdbx_seq_one_letter_code
_entity_poly.pdbx_strand_id
1 'polypeptide(L)'
;FWFCKNPGLAIPLIALQYHEISIVINLAQLNYITNMPSTRITGNEFSRFAVYADFVYLDTKERRQFAQNAHEYLIDQTQINQSISDINIKLTFNHPVKELVWAPVPYPVSGTTRSTVVPGGGSPHSGFTQSTPAALNTYKLVLNGAERFSARDITYFTRNQVWDVHTGFGSVLFPDCVAVYSFSLRPEEHQPSGTCNFSRIDTSQLVRSALYTTINGTLVPTPDVIDLYAVNYNILRVMSGMAGVVYAN
;
A
#
# COMPACT_ATOMS: atom_id res chain seq x y z
N PHE A 1 3.10 -6.93 -9.36
CA PHE A 1 1.82 -7.02 -10.10
C PHE A 1 1.28 -8.44 -10.04
N TRP A 2 -0.05 -8.60 -10.01
CA TRP A 2 -0.70 -9.90 -9.95
C TRP A 2 -0.31 -10.82 -11.15
N PHE A 3 -0.14 -10.25 -12.33
CA PHE A 3 0.25 -10.98 -13.55
C PHE A 3 1.74 -11.41 -13.58
N CYS A 4 2.55 -10.94 -12.63
CA CYS A 4 3.94 -11.36 -12.46
C CYS A 4 4.12 -12.52 -11.48
N LYS A 5 3.09 -12.87 -10.70
CA LYS A 5 3.20 -13.89 -9.65
C LYS A 5 3.32 -15.31 -10.18
N ASN A 6 2.69 -15.59 -11.33
CA ASN A 6 2.66 -16.92 -11.95
C ASN A 6 2.54 -16.78 -13.47
N PRO A 7 3.24 -17.59 -14.28
CA PRO A 7 3.10 -17.58 -15.74
C PRO A 7 1.66 -17.79 -16.23
N GLY A 8 0.83 -18.55 -15.50
CA GLY A 8 -0.59 -18.74 -15.81
C GLY A 8 -1.46 -17.50 -15.64
N LEU A 9 -0.95 -16.46 -15.00
CA LEU A 9 -1.60 -15.15 -14.81
C LEU A 9 -1.15 -14.14 -15.86
N ALA A 10 -0.33 -14.52 -16.84
CA ALA A 10 0.10 -13.61 -17.89
C ALA A 10 -1.11 -13.00 -18.62
N ILE A 11 -0.99 -11.72 -18.93
CA ILE A 11 -2.08 -10.97 -19.58
C ILE A 11 -2.32 -11.53 -20.98
N PRO A 12 -3.56 -11.92 -21.35
CA PRO A 12 -3.87 -12.57 -22.62
C PRO A 12 -3.96 -11.56 -23.76
N LEU A 13 -2.83 -11.03 -24.24
CA LEU A 13 -2.76 -9.99 -25.25
C LEU A 13 -3.54 -10.34 -26.54
N ILE A 14 -3.56 -11.62 -26.93
CA ILE A 14 -4.29 -12.08 -28.12
C ILE A 14 -5.80 -11.93 -27.96
N ALA A 15 -6.31 -12.07 -26.73
CA ALA A 15 -7.74 -11.89 -26.44
C ALA A 15 -8.14 -10.40 -26.33
N LEU A 16 -7.18 -9.48 -26.28
CA LEU A 16 -7.39 -8.05 -26.09
C LEU A 16 -7.24 -7.27 -27.42
N GLN A 17 -8.00 -7.67 -28.44
CA GLN A 17 -7.88 -7.10 -29.79
C GLN A 17 -8.33 -5.63 -29.87
N TYR A 18 -9.25 -5.22 -29.03
CA TYR A 18 -9.85 -3.88 -29.01
C TYR A 18 -9.56 -3.10 -27.73
N HIS A 19 -8.60 -3.58 -26.94
CA HIS A 19 -8.26 -2.98 -25.65
C HIS A 19 -6.74 -2.82 -25.54
N GLU A 20 -6.29 -1.58 -25.52
CA GLU A 20 -4.87 -1.26 -25.35
C GLU A 20 -4.48 -1.38 -23.88
N ILE A 21 -3.30 -1.94 -23.63
CA ILE A 21 -2.70 -2.03 -22.30
C ILE A 21 -1.63 -0.96 -22.19
N SER A 22 -1.77 -0.11 -21.20
CA SER A 22 -0.77 0.91 -20.88
C SER A 22 -0.29 0.78 -19.43
N ILE A 23 0.99 1.00 -19.21
CA ILE A 23 1.59 1.09 -17.88
C ILE A 23 1.97 2.54 -17.65
N VAL A 24 1.27 3.18 -16.71
CA VAL A 24 1.56 4.56 -16.32
C VAL A 24 2.48 4.52 -15.09
N ILE A 25 3.65 5.14 -15.21
CA ILE A 25 4.65 5.20 -14.16
C ILE A 25 4.88 6.65 -13.77
N ASN A 26 4.49 6.98 -12.55
CA ASN A 26 4.74 8.28 -11.95
C ASN A 26 5.97 8.18 -11.04
N LEU A 27 7.03 8.87 -11.42
CA LEU A 27 8.25 8.90 -10.64
C LEU A 27 8.18 9.98 -9.57
N ALA A 28 8.58 9.65 -8.36
CA ALA A 28 8.74 10.63 -7.31
C ALA A 28 9.92 11.57 -7.64
N GLN A 29 9.85 12.80 -7.15
CA GLN A 29 10.96 13.74 -7.30
C GLN A 29 12.21 13.19 -6.60
N LEU A 30 13.38 13.48 -7.17
CA LEU A 30 14.66 12.91 -6.72
C LEU A 30 14.97 13.22 -5.24
N ASN A 31 14.56 14.37 -4.75
CA ASN A 31 14.70 14.77 -3.34
C ASN A 31 13.87 13.91 -2.37
N TYR A 32 12.84 13.19 -2.84
CA TYR A 32 12.05 12.27 -2.02
C TYR A 32 12.63 10.86 -1.96
N ILE A 33 13.47 10.49 -2.90
CA ILE A 33 14.03 9.14 -3.00
C ILE A 33 15.52 9.06 -2.64
N THR A 34 16.16 10.22 -2.37
CA THR A 34 17.57 10.27 -1.98
C THR A 34 17.74 10.89 -0.59
N ASN A 35 18.76 10.45 0.12
CA ASN A 35 19.17 11.01 1.40
C ASN A 35 20.12 12.21 1.24
N MET A 36 20.35 12.66 0.00
CA MET A 36 21.24 13.79 -0.26
C MET A 36 20.54 15.12 0.01
N PRO A 37 21.24 16.08 0.61
CA PRO A 37 20.70 17.43 0.73
C PRO A 37 20.36 17.98 -0.67
N SER A 38 19.27 18.70 -0.78
CA SER A 38 18.77 19.28 -2.05
C SER A 38 19.82 20.13 -2.79
N THR A 39 20.78 20.73 -2.06
CA THR A 39 21.90 21.50 -2.60
C THR A 39 22.91 20.67 -3.41
N ARG A 40 22.91 19.35 -3.26
CA ARG A 40 23.77 18.43 -4.03
C ARG A 40 23.07 17.79 -5.23
N ILE A 41 21.77 18.01 -5.37
CA ILE A 41 20.99 17.48 -6.48
C ILE A 41 20.99 18.52 -7.59
N THR A 42 21.86 18.35 -8.57
CA THR A 42 22.05 19.30 -9.69
C THR A 42 21.22 18.97 -10.93
N GLY A 43 20.43 17.91 -10.88
CA GLY A 43 19.53 17.49 -11.96
C GLY A 43 18.38 16.64 -11.44
N ASN A 44 17.24 16.77 -12.09
CA ASN A 44 16.03 15.98 -11.77
C ASN A 44 15.85 14.79 -12.71
N GLU A 45 16.87 14.46 -13.50
CA GLU A 45 16.74 13.49 -14.57
C GLU A 45 17.40 12.16 -14.20
N PHE A 46 16.66 11.07 -14.45
CA PHE A 46 17.24 9.74 -14.47
C PHE A 46 18.07 9.60 -15.76
N SER A 47 19.32 9.18 -15.65
CA SER A 47 20.18 8.98 -16.82
C SER A 47 19.67 7.89 -17.75
N ARG A 48 18.92 6.93 -17.21
CA ARG A 48 18.30 5.85 -17.98
C ARG A 48 17.09 5.30 -17.21
N PHE A 49 15.98 5.13 -17.91
CA PHE A 49 14.81 4.42 -17.45
C PHE A 49 14.39 3.41 -18.52
N ALA A 50 14.21 2.16 -18.14
CA ALA A 50 13.78 1.09 -19.06
C ALA A 50 12.80 0.15 -18.35
N VAL A 51 11.79 -0.28 -19.07
CA VAL A 51 10.83 -1.31 -18.63
C VAL A 51 11.13 -2.58 -19.43
N TYR A 52 11.27 -3.70 -18.74
CA TYR A 52 11.47 -5.01 -19.34
C TYR A 52 10.20 -5.84 -19.14
N ALA A 53 9.84 -6.61 -20.17
CA ALA A 53 8.69 -7.49 -20.13
C ALA A 53 9.04 -8.83 -20.78
N ASP A 54 8.58 -9.90 -20.15
CA ASP A 54 8.69 -11.25 -20.69
C ASP A 54 7.41 -11.59 -21.46
N PHE A 55 7.56 -12.09 -22.70
CA PHE A 55 6.46 -12.50 -23.54
C PHE A 55 6.40 -14.01 -23.66
N VAL A 56 5.21 -14.57 -23.43
CA VAL A 56 4.93 -15.99 -23.63
C VAL A 56 4.34 -16.16 -25.02
N TYR A 57 5.03 -16.89 -25.89
CA TYR A 57 4.59 -17.17 -27.26
C TYR A 57 3.80 -18.48 -27.29
N LEU A 58 2.64 -18.43 -27.94
CA LEU A 58 1.73 -19.56 -28.10
C LEU A 58 1.75 -20.08 -29.53
N ASP A 59 1.47 -21.38 -29.72
CA ASP A 59 1.30 -21.95 -31.04
C ASP A 59 -0.02 -21.51 -31.70
N THR A 60 -0.22 -21.85 -32.96
CA THR A 60 -1.39 -21.43 -33.75
C THR A 60 -2.73 -21.94 -33.16
N LYS A 61 -2.74 -23.15 -32.58
CA LYS A 61 -3.94 -23.75 -32.00
C LYS A 61 -4.29 -23.07 -30.69
N GLU A 62 -3.31 -22.87 -29.83
CA GLU A 62 -3.47 -22.15 -28.55
C GLU A 62 -3.89 -20.70 -28.76
N ARG A 63 -3.28 -20.00 -29.72
CA ARG A 63 -3.67 -18.62 -30.08
C ARG A 63 -5.12 -18.50 -30.46
N ARG A 64 -5.65 -19.41 -31.27
CA ARG A 64 -7.07 -19.43 -31.63
C ARG A 64 -7.96 -19.68 -30.40
N GLN A 65 -7.58 -20.62 -29.55
CA GLN A 65 -8.31 -20.91 -28.33
C GLN A 65 -8.36 -19.71 -27.38
N PHE A 66 -7.22 -19.03 -27.19
CA PHE A 66 -7.17 -17.82 -26.36
C PHE A 66 -8.01 -16.66 -26.93
N ALA A 67 -8.01 -16.49 -28.26
CA ALA A 67 -8.80 -15.42 -28.90
C ALA A 67 -10.32 -15.67 -28.86
N GLN A 68 -10.74 -16.94 -28.81
CA GLN A 68 -12.17 -17.29 -28.87
C GLN A 68 -12.84 -17.45 -27.50
N ASN A 69 -12.08 -17.84 -26.48
CA ASN A 69 -12.61 -18.08 -25.16
C ASN A 69 -12.63 -16.81 -24.31
N ALA A 70 -13.61 -16.74 -23.42
CA ALA A 70 -13.60 -15.75 -22.34
C ALA A 70 -12.61 -16.17 -21.28
N HIS A 71 -11.91 -15.19 -20.69
CA HIS A 71 -10.94 -15.41 -19.61
C HIS A 71 -11.39 -14.63 -18.37
N GLU A 72 -11.22 -15.25 -17.22
CA GLU A 72 -11.44 -14.60 -15.93
C GLU A 72 -10.21 -14.79 -15.05
N TYR A 73 -9.71 -13.69 -14.53
CA TYR A 73 -8.55 -13.67 -13.64
C TYR A 73 -8.94 -13.09 -12.30
N LEU A 74 -8.58 -13.77 -11.21
CA LEU A 74 -8.58 -13.15 -9.90
C LEU A 74 -7.39 -12.20 -9.84
N ILE A 75 -7.66 -10.93 -9.55
CA ILE A 75 -6.64 -9.89 -9.54
C ILE A 75 -6.53 -9.22 -8.17
N ASP A 76 -5.34 -8.74 -7.85
CA ASP A 76 -5.11 -7.85 -6.73
C ASP A 76 -5.25 -6.41 -7.21
N GLN A 77 -5.97 -5.59 -6.45
CA GLN A 77 -6.06 -4.14 -6.63
C GLN A 77 -5.64 -3.44 -5.34
N THR A 78 -5.13 -2.23 -5.48
CA THR A 78 -4.79 -1.38 -4.34
C THR A 78 -5.66 -0.13 -4.37
N GLN A 79 -6.39 0.09 -3.30
CA GLN A 79 -7.10 1.34 -3.05
C GLN A 79 -6.27 2.19 -2.09
N ILE A 80 -6.33 3.50 -2.25
CA ILE A 80 -5.51 4.43 -1.46
C ILE A 80 -6.40 5.50 -0.84
N ASN A 81 -6.10 5.84 0.40
CA ASN A 81 -6.64 6.99 1.10
C ASN A 81 -5.44 7.81 1.61
N GLN A 82 -5.22 8.96 0.99
CA GLN A 82 -3.99 9.75 1.15
C GLN A 82 -4.12 10.89 2.12
N SER A 83 -2.99 11.23 2.75
CA SER A 83 -2.78 12.48 3.49
C SER A 83 -3.78 12.70 4.63
N ILE A 84 -4.00 11.68 5.45
CA ILE A 84 -4.98 11.71 6.53
C ILE A 84 -4.29 12.15 7.83
N SER A 85 -4.79 13.22 8.43
CA SER A 85 -4.31 13.74 9.72
C SER A 85 -5.26 13.46 10.89
N ASP A 86 -6.43 12.89 10.64
CA ASP A 86 -7.47 12.68 11.64
C ASP A 86 -7.11 11.59 12.66
N ILE A 87 -7.67 11.70 13.86
CA ILE A 87 -7.59 10.65 14.89
C ILE A 87 -8.52 9.49 14.54
N ASN A 88 -9.73 9.79 14.04
CA ASN A 88 -10.69 8.80 13.60
C ASN A 88 -10.71 8.75 12.08
N ILE A 89 -9.89 7.89 11.52
CA ILE A 89 -9.71 7.77 10.08
C ILE A 89 -10.83 6.93 9.50
N LYS A 90 -11.73 7.57 8.75
CA LYS A 90 -12.78 6.84 8.02
C LYS A 90 -12.16 6.06 6.87
N LEU A 91 -12.47 4.77 6.79
CA LEU A 91 -12.05 3.91 5.70
C LEU A 91 -13.14 3.89 4.63
N THR A 92 -12.80 4.36 3.42
CA THR A 92 -13.74 4.43 2.28
C THR A 92 -13.43 3.37 1.23
N PHE A 93 -12.98 2.21 1.70
CA PHE A 93 -12.62 1.09 0.84
C PHE A 93 -13.83 0.24 0.46
N ASN A 94 -13.71 -0.42 -0.68
CA ASN A 94 -14.68 -1.36 -1.21
C ASN A 94 -14.04 -2.73 -1.45
N HIS A 95 -14.83 -3.72 -1.83
CA HIS A 95 -14.43 -5.06 -2.20
C HIS A 95 -13.86 -5.90 -1.06
N PRO A 96 -13.56 -7.18 -1.31
CA PRO A 96 -12.90 -8.06 -0.33
C PRO A 96 -11.45 -7.65 -0.11
N VAL A 97 -11.19 -6.95 0.98
CA VAL A 97 -9.84 -6.50 1.38
C VAL A 97 -9.11 -7.63 2.09
N LYS A 98 -7.90 -7.94 1.64
CA LYS A 98 -7.03 -8.94 2.27
C LYS A 98 -6.11 -8.35 3.33
N GLU A 99 -5.68 -7.10 3.15
CA GLU A 99 -4.81 -6.40 4.09
C GLU A 99 -4.97 -4.88 4.01
N LEU A 100 -4.71 -4.24 5.13
CA LEU A 100 -4.54 -2.79 5.26
C LEU A 100 -3.07 -2.50 5.53
N VAL A 101 -2.52 -1.53 4.81
CA VAL A 101 -1.14 -1.07 4.96
C VAL A 101 -1.15 0.43 5.15
N TRP A 102 -0.42 0.95 6.15
CA TRP A 102 -0.32 2.40 6.33
C TRP A 102 1.08 2.81 6.72
N ALA A 103 1.44 4.02 6.31
CA ALA A 103 2.73 4.59 6.60
C ALA A 103 2.61 6.10 6.83
N PRO A 104 3.44 6.68 7.69
CA PRO A 104 3.49 8.11 7.86
C PRO A 104 4.06 8.76 6.59
N VAL A 105 3.40 9.82 6.14
CA VAL A 105 3.89 10.63 5.03
C VAL A 105 4.87 11.64 5.60
N PRO A 106 6.08 11.78 5.02
CA PRO A 106 6.98 12.84 5.41
C PRO A 106 6.36 14.19 5.07
N TYR A 107 6.00 14.95 6.09
CA TYR A 107 5.43 16.28 5.92
C TYR A 107 6.53 17.24 5.41
N PRO A 108 6.36 17.90 4.27
CA PRO A 108 7.21 18.99 3.90
C PRO A 108 6.90 20.17 4.81
N VAL A 109 7.69 20.38 5.84
CA VAL A 109 7.62 21.60 6.62
C VAL A 109 8.02 22.74 5.69
N SER A 110 7.05 23.62 5.41
CA SER A 110 7.22 24.77 4.54
C SER A 110 8.46 25.57 4.95
N GLY A 111 9.44 25.71 4.04
CA GLY A 111 10.65 26.50 4.23
C GLY A 111 11.87 25.79 4.79
N THR A 112 11.76 24.52 5.16
CA THR A 112 12.91 23.68 5.47
C THR A 112 12.99 22.54 4.47
N THR A 113 14.14 22.41 3.81
CA THR A 113 14.58 21.15 3.25
C THR A 113 14.16 20.04 4.23
N ARG A 114 13.45 19.05 3.75
CA ARG A 114 13.01 17.83 4.45
C ARG A 114 13.84 17.63 5.72
N SER A 115 13.37 18.25 6.81
CA SER A 115 14.12 18.22 8.05
C SER A 115 13.96 16.83 8.60
N THR A 116 15.01 16.13 8.47
CA THR A 116 15.40 14.90 9.14
C THR A 116 15.47 15.05 10.65
N VAL A 117 14.51 15.67 11.25
CA VAL A 117 14.41 15.64 12.69
C VAL A 117 13.60 14.41 13.07
N VAL A 118 14.24 13.28 12.90
CA VAL A 118 13.94 12.15 13.77
C VAL A 118 14.62 12.49 15.09
N PRO A 119 13.90 12.72 16.18
CA PRO A 119 14.53 12.80 17.50
C PRO A 119 15.24 11.46 17.75
N GLY A 120 16.56 11.46 17.65
CA GLY A 120 17.36 10.25 17.83
C GLY A 120 18.42 10.00 16.75
N GLY A 121 18.65 10.92 15.80
CA GLY A 121 19.78 10.84 14.86
C GLY A 121 19.70 9.72 13.83
N GLY A 122 18.55 9.19 13.54
CA GLY A 122 18.35 8.16 12.53
C GLY A 122 18.10 8.75 11.14
N SER A 123 18.33 7.93 10.13
CA SER A 123 18.17 8.14 8.71
C SER A 123 16.83 8.84 8.33
N PRO A 124 16.76 9.57 7.21
CA PRO A 124 15.61 10.35 6.73
C PRO A 124 14.41 9.54 6.27
N HIS A 125 14.31 8.27 6.59
CA HIS A 125 13.10 7.51 6.39
C HIS A 125 12.14 7.83 7.52
N SER A 126 11.00 8.41 7.18
CA SER A 126 9.91 8.70 8.10
C SER A 126 9.34 7.38 8.63
N GLY A 127 9.84 6.95 9.77
CA GLY A 127 9.20 5.91 10.55
C GLY A 127 8.11 6.53 11.43
N PHE A 128 7.26 5.69 11.98
CA PHE A 128 6.35 6.11 13.04
C PHE A 128 7.16 6.66 14.21
N THR A 129 6.84 7.85 14.66
CA THR A 129 7.50 8.47 15.79
C THR A 129 7.29 7.57 17.01
N GLN A 130 8.35 6.97 17.49
CA GLN A 130 8.33 6.36 18.80
C GLN A 130 8.34 7.49 19.82
N SER A 131 7.16 7.94 20.19
CA SER A 131 7.07 8.89 21.30
C SER A 131 7.32 8.14 22.61
N THR A 132 8.24 8.64 23.40
CA THR A 132 8.34 8.27 24.81
C THR A 132 7.30 9.06 25.61
N PRO A 133 6.40 8.43 26.31
CA PRO A 133 6.27 7.02 26.61
C PRO A 133 5.44 6.26 25.57
N ALA A 134 5.74 4.99 25.37
CA ALA A 134 5.16 4.07 24.39
C ALA A 134 3.62 3.94 24.39
N ALA A 135 2.94 4.47 25.38
CA ALA A 135 1.49 4.41 25.54
C ALA A 135 0.67 5.28 24.57
N LEU A 136 1.32 6.09 23.71
CA LEU A 136 0.64 7.14 22.97
C LEU A 136 0.56 6.91 21.44
N ASN A 137 1.13 5.81 20.92
CA ASN A 137 1.04 5.50 19.50
C ASN A 137 0.28 4.19 19.28
N THR A 138 -1.02 4.22 19.60
CA THR A 138 -1.87 3.04 19.51
C THR A 138 -2.87 3.18 18.38
N TYR A 139 -3.22 2.04 17.79
CA TYR A 139 -4.22 1.93 16.75
C TYR A 139 -5.25 0.86 17.11
N LYS A 140 -6.52 1.10 16.73
CA LYS A 140 -7.59 0.11 16.77
C LYS A 140 -8.45 0.22 15.52
N LEU A 141 -9.00 -0.90 15.09
CA LEU A 141 -9.92 -1.00 13.97
C LEU A 141 -11.34 -1.19 14.48
N VAL A 142 -12.25 -0.36 14.02
CA VAL A 142 -13.68 -0.40 14.36
C VAL A 142 -14.47 -0.66 13.07
N LEU A 143 -15.28 -1.72 13.07
CA LEU A 143 -16.11 -2.13 11.94
C LEU A 143 -17.57 -2.24 12.42
N ASN A 144 -18.47 -1.47 11.79
CA ASN A 144 -19.89 -1.38 12.17
C ASN A 144 -20.10 -1.11 13.68
N GLY A 145 -19.27 -0.24 14.26
CA GLY A 145 -19.32 0.09 15.68
C GLY A 145 -18.67 -0.90 16.63
N ALA A 146 -18.27 -2.08 16.16
CA ALA A 146 -17.58 -3.09 16.96
C ALA A 146 -16.06 -3.00 16.78
N GLU A 147 -15.31 -3.06 17.88
CA GLU A 147 -13.85 -3.11 17.84
C GLU A 147 -13.42 -4.49 17.31
N ARG A 148 -12.72 -4.50 16.17
CA ARG A 148 -12.12 -5.73 15.63
C ARG A 148 -11.00 -6.24 16.52
N PHE A 149 -10.26 -5.33 17.13
CA PHE A 149 -9.26 -5.57 18.17
C PHE A 149 -9.16 -4.33 19.07
N SER A 150 -8.75 -4.54 20.32
CA SER A 150 -8.46 -3.46 21.26
C SER A 150 -7.27 -2.62 20.80
N ALA A 151 -7.16 -1.38 21.28
CA ALA A 151 -6.04 -0.51 20.93
C ALA A 151 -4.69 -1.20 21.21
N ARG A 152 -3.84 -1.29 20.19
CA ARG A 152 -2.52 -1.90 20.23
C ARG A 152 -1.46 -0.90 19.82
N ASP A 153 -0.27 -1.03 20.42
CA ASP A 153 0.90 -0.24 20.05
C ASP A 153 1.28 -0.44 18.59
N ILE A 154 1.84 0.59 17.98
CA ILE A 154 2.26 0.58 16.56
C ILE A 154 3.25 -0.57 16.26
N THR A 155 4.07 -0.96 17.20
CA THR A 155 5.04 -2.06 17.05
C THR A 155 4.37 -3.42 16.77
N TYR A 156 3.14 -3.59 17.23
CA TYR A 156 2.35 -4.77 16.86
C TYR A 156 2.11 -4.85 15.36
N PHE A 157 1.83 -3.71 14.71
CA PHE A 157 1.53 -3.65 13.28
C PHE A 157 2.78 -3.61 12.40
N THR A 158 3.87 -3.01 12.90
CA THR A 158 5.12 -2.89 12.14
C THR A 158 6.04 -4.09 12.27
N ARG A 159 5.87 -4.91 13.32
CA ARG A 159 6.74 -6.06 13.61
C ARG A 159 5.99 -7.37 13.64
N ASN A 160 5.03 -7.53 14.58
CA ASN A 160 4.36 -8.81 14.76
C ASN A 160 3.51 -9.19 13.55
N GLN A 161 2.65 -8.29 13.07
CA GLN A 161 1.81 -8.57 11.90
C GLN A 161 2.66 -8.81 10.64
N VAL A 162 3.71 -8.02 10.43
CA VAL A 162 4.60 -8.21 9.29
C VAL A 162 5.33 -9.56 9.38
N TRP A 163 5.80 -9.94 10.56
CA TRP A 163 6.44 -11.24 10.78
C TRP A 163 5.50 -12.42 10.51
N ASP A 164 4.24 -12.30 10.95
CA ASP A 164 3.26 -13.38 10.85
C ASP A 164 2.80 -13.64 9.41
N VAL A 165 2.70 -12.60 8.57
CA VAL A 165 1.99 -12.68 7.29
C VAL A 165 2.83 -12.36 6.07
N HIS A 166 4.01 -11.74 6.24
CA HIS A 166 4.90 -11.35 5.14
C HIS A 166 6.24 -12.08 5.20
N THR A 167 6.81 -12.32 4.01
CA THR A 167 8.16 -12.87 3.85
C THR A 167 9.18 -11.76 3.64
N GLY A 168 10.45 -12.03 3.87
CA GLY A 168 11.51 -11.04 3.66
C GLY A 168 11.53 -9.91 4.70
N PHE A 169 11.04 -10.19 5.89
CA PHE A 169 11.00 -9.25 7.00
C PHE A 169 12.33 -8.55 7.25
N GLY A 170 12.23 -7.25 7.39
CA GLY A 170 13.28 -6.27 7.34
C GLY A 170 14.46 -6.39 8.29
N SER A 171 15.47 -5.60 7.99
CA SER A 171 16.66 -5.40 8.81
C SER A 171 16.32 -4.59 10.07
N VAL A 172 17.00 -4.91 11.18
CA VAL A 172 16.95 -4.16 12.43
C VAL A 172 17.33 -2.67 12.28
N LEU A 173 17.94 -2.32 11.13
CA LEU A 173 18.37 -0.96 10.80
C LEU A 173 17.24 -0.07 10.26
N PHE A 174 16.08 -0.64 9.90
CA PHE A 174 14.93 0.15 9.44
C PHE A 174 13.97 0.31 10.62
N PRO A 175 13.78 1.54 11.11
CA PRO A 175 12.76 1.81 12.11
C PRO A 175 11.36 1.47 11.58
N ASP A 176 10.42 1.29 12.48
CA ASP A 176 9.03 0.95 12.22
C ASP A 176 8.38 1.94 11.23
N CYS A 177 8.49 1.67 9.92
CA CYS A 177 8.12 2.60 8.85
C CYS A 177 6.78 2.27 8.22
N VAL A 178 6.42 0.98 8.16
CA VAL A 178 5.20 0.50 7.50
C VAL A 178 4.45 -0.39 8.47
N ALA A 179 3.21 -0.06 8.71
CA ALA A 179 2.30 -0.84 9.53
C ALA A 179 1.37 -1.66 8.65
N VAL A 180 1.09 -2.88 9.04
CA VAL A 180 0.26 -3.82 8.32
C VAL A 180 -0.79 -4.43 9.26
N TYR A 181 -2.00 -4.63 8.76
CA TYR A 181 -2.99 -5.49 9.38
C TYR A 181 -3.63 -6.39 8.33
N SER A 182 -3.46 -7.69 8.49
CA SER A 182 -3.98 -8.68 7.54
C SER A 182 -5.28 -9.33 8.03
N PHE A 183 -6.25 -9.42 7.13
CA PHE A 183 -7.44 -10.28 7.27
C PHE A 183 -7.20 -11.68 6.68
N SER A 184 -6.12 -11.82 5.91
CA SER A 184 -5.70 -13.03 5.23
C SER A 184 -4.60 -13.72 6.03
N LEU A 185 -4.52 -15.04 5.96
CA LEU A 185 -3.42 -15.80 6.57
C LEU A 185 -2.13 -15.67 5.76
N ARG A 186 -2.25 -15.55 4.44
CA ARG A 186 -1.13 -15.46 3.50
C ARG A 186 -1.42 -14.42 2.42
N PRO A 187 -1.29 -13.12 2.72
CA PRO A 187 -1.67 -12.05 1.79
C PRO A 187 -0.75 -11.97 0.55
N GLU A 188 0.46 -12.50 0.61
CA GLU A 188 1.41 -12.50 -0.50
C GLU A 188 1.07 -13.54 -1.57
N GLU A 189 0.41 -14.63 -1.17
CA GLU A 189 0.03 -15.69 -2.10
C GLU A 189 -1.16 -15.24 -2.98
N HIS A 190 -1.19 -15.75 -4.21
CA HIS A 190 -2.30 -15.47 -5.13
C HIS A 190 -3.59 -16.18 -4.68
N GLN A 191 -3.45 -17.38 -4.10
CA GLN A 191 -4.59 -18.13 -3.57
C GLN A 191 -5.21 -17.41 -2.38
N PRO A 192 -6.51 -17.07 -2.42
CA PRO A 192 -7.19 -16.41 -1.30
C PRO A 192 -7.15 -17.24 -0.03
N SER A 193 -6.77 -16.61 1.09
CA SER A 193 -6.69 -17.23 2.42
C SER A 193 -7.42 -16.44 3.51
N GLY A 194 -8.31 -15.55 3.15
CA GLY A 194 -9.15 -14.74 4.02
C GLY A 194 -9.29 -13.30 3.51
N THR A 195 -10.45 -12.72 3.75
CA THR A 195 -10.74 -11.32 3.40
C THR A 195 -11.80 -10.74 4.32
N CYS A 196 -11.84 -9.42 4.38
CA CYS A 196 -12.93 -8.66 4.95
C CYS A 196 -13.62 -7.87 3.82
N ASN A 197 -14.90 -8.13 3.57
CA ASN A 197 -15.62 -7.45 2.49
C ASN A 197 -16.10 -6.07 2.94
N PHE A 198 -15.35 -5.03 2.58
CA PHE A 198 -15.66 -3.65 2.93
C PHE A 198 -16.91 -3.11 2.25
N SER A 199 -17.32 -3.67 1.10
CA SER A 199 -18.60 -3.30 0.47
C SER A 199 -19.84 -3.67 1.29
N ARG A 200 -19.70 -4.51 2.31
CA ARG A 200 -20.76 -4.92 3.23
C ARG A 200 -20.65 -4.31 4.63
N ILE A 201 -19.72 -3.36 4.79
CA ILE A 201 -19.49 -2.68 6.07
C ILE A 201 -19.94 -1.24 5.89
N ASP A 202 -20.96 -0.83 6.65
CA ASP A 202 -21.53 0.51 6.54
C ASP A 202 -20.59 1.57 7.13
N THR A 203 -19.93 1.23 8.24
CA THR A 203 -18.99 2.13 8.90
C THR A 203 -17.70 1.40 9.26
N SER A 204 -16.59 1.92 8.78
CA SER A 204 -15.26 1.39 9.10
C SER A 204 -14.32 2.54 9.44
N GLN A 205 -13.57 2.40 10.53
CA GLN A 205 -12.66 3.42 11.03
C GLN A 205 -11.39 2.80 11.59
N LEU A 206 -10.26 3.36 11.22
CA LEU A 206 -9.00 3.15 11.91
C LEU A 206 -8.83 4.31 12.91
N VAL A 207 -8.89 4.00 14.20
CA VAL A 207 -8.77 4.98 15.27
C VAL A 207 -7.36 4.91 15.83
N ARG A 208 -6.69 6.06 15.90
CA ARG A 208 -5.36 6.19 16.49
C ARG A 208 -5.37 7.08 17.72
N SER A 209 -4.41 6.90 18.62
CA SER A 209 -4.16 7.86 19.69
C SER A 209 -3.62 9.18 19.10
N ALA A 210 -3.87 10.28 19.79
CA ALA A 210 -3.26 11.56 19.43
C ALA A 210 -1.74 11.47 19.64
N LEU A 211 -0.99 11.94 18.65
CA LEU A 211 0.45 12.10 18.75
C LEU A 211 0.76 13.49 19.30
N TYR A 212 1.72 13.57 20.21
CA TYR A 212 2.15 14.82 20.80
C TYR A 212 3.64 15.03 20.60
N THR A 213 4.02 16.23 20.26
CA THR A 213 5.42 16.66 20.24
C THR A 213 5.63 17.70 21.33
N THR A 214 6.77 17.66 21.99
CA THR A 214 7.12 18.68 22.97
C THR A 214 7.81 19.85 22.25
N ILE A 215 7.13 20.99 22.23
CA ILE A 215 7.69 22.25 21.72
C ILE A 215 7.84 23.19 22.90
N ASN A 216 9.05 23.64 23.18
CA ASN A 216 9.36 24.54 24.32
C ASN A 216 8.80 24.04 25.67
N GLY A 217 8.87 22.75 25.93
CA GLY A 217 8.37 22.13 27.14
C GLY A 217 6.85 21.90 27.20
N THR A 218 6.11 22.28 26.17
CA THR A 218 4.66 22.08 26.08
C THR A 218 4.35 20.95 25.08
N LEU A 219 3.47 20.02 25.51
CA LEU A 219 2.96 18.96 24.64
C LEU A 219 1.97 19.57 23.64
N VAL A 220 2.33 19.55 22.36
CA VAL A 220 1.48 20.03 21.28
C VAL A 220 1.05 18.83 20.44
N PRO A 221 -0.25 18.65 20.14
CA PRO A 221 -0.69 17.63 19.23
C PRO A 221 -0.04 17.84 17.85
N THR A 222 0.69 16.88 17.36
CA THR A 222 1.19 16.86 15.98
C THR A 222 0.37 15.87 15.18
N PRO A 223 -0.38 16.35 14.18
CA PRO A 223 -1.02 15.42 13.26
C PRO A 223 0.05 14.80 12.37
N ASP A 224 0.47 13.57 12.67
CA ASP A 224 1.16 12.80 11.65
C ASP A 224 0.19 12.55 10.52
N VAL A 225 0.60 12.93 9.33
CA VAL A 225 -0.14 12.59 8.11
C VAL A 225 0.22 11.17 7.73
N ILE A 226 -0.78 10.33 7.51
CA ILE A 226 -0.56 8.96 7.06
C ILE A 226 -1.23 8.72 5.70
N ASP A 227 -0.59 7.91 4.90
CA ASP A 227 -1.20 7.28 3.74
C ASP A 227 -1.65 5.87 4.11
N LEU A 228 -2.86 5.53 3.73
CA LEU A 228 -3.48 4.26 4.05
C LEU A 228 -3.91 3.56 2.77
N TYR A 229 -3.48 2.32 2.63
CA TYR A 229 -3.71 1.48 1.48
C TYR A 229 -4.54 0.26 1.88
N ALA A 230 -5.45 -0.17 1.01
CA ALA A 230 -6.12 -1.44 1.13
C ALA A 230 -5.82 -2.28 -0.11
N VAL A 231 -5.32 -3.49 0.10
CA VAL A 231 -5.13 -4.46 -0.97
C VAL A 231 -6.33 -5.40 -0.98
N ASN A 232 -7.06 -5.41 -2.09
CA ASN A 232 -8.29 -6.17 -2.25
C ASN A 232 -8.25 -7.07 -3.48
N TYR A 233 -9.15 -8.04 -3.50
CA TYR A 233 -9.40 -8.85 -4.69
C TYR A 233 -10.46 -8.21 -5.57
N ASN A 234 -10.31 -8.43 -6.89
CA ASN A 234 -11.33 -8.20 -7.90
C ASN A 234 -11.21 -9.27 -8.99
N ILE A 235 -12.12 -9.29 -9.93
CA ILE A 235 -12.11 -10.20 -11.08
C ILE A 235 -11.95 -9.37 -12.35
N LEU A 236 -10.91 -9.67 -13.12
CA LEU A 236 -10.72 -9.16 -14.47
C LEU A 236 -11.33 -10.15 -15.44
N ARG A 237 -12.31 -9.70 -16.21
CA ARG A 237 -12.92 -10.49 -17.28
C ARG A 237 -12.45 -9.96 -18.63
N VAL A 238 -11.97 -10.88 -19.47
CA VAL A 238 -11.58 -10.59 -20.86
C VAL A 238 -12.52 -11.37 -21.77
N MET A 239 -13.28 -10.66 -22.58
CA MET A 239 -14.29 -11.24 -23.45
C MET A 239 -14.51 -10.36 -24.69
N SER A 240 -14.70 -10.97 -25.86
CA SER A 240 -14.99 -10.26 -27.12
C SER A 240 -13.97 -9.18 -27.48
N GLY A 241 -12.70 -9.41 -27.17
CA GLY A 241 -11.62 -8.47 -27.51
C GLY A 241 -11.41 -7.34 -26.50
N MET A 242 -12.18 -7.30 -25.41
CA MET A 242 -12.11 -6.25 -24.39
C MET A 242 -11.90 -6.82 -23.00
N ALA A 243 -11.33 -6.00 -22.12
CA ALA A 243 -11.18 -6.33 -20.71
C ALA A 243 -11.98 -5.36 -19.84
N GLY A 244 -12.50 -5.86 -18.72
CA GLY A 244 -13.16 -5.06 -17.71
C GLY A 244 -13.13 -5.74 -16.35
N VAL A 245 -13.15 -4.95 -15.28
CA VAL A 245 -13.34 -5.47 -13.93
C VAL A 245 -14.81 -5.79 -13.67
N VAL A 246 -15.08 -6.90 -13.04
CA VAL A 246 -16.46 -7.34 -12.75
C VAL A 246 -17.12 -6.44 -11.71
N TYR A 247 -16.35 -6.03 -10.72
CA TYR A 247 -16.80 -5.13 -9.66
C TYR A 247 -16.17 -3.75 -9.86
N ALA A 248 -16.99 -2.79 -10.31
CA ALA A 248 -16.58 -1.40 -10.42
C ALA A 248 -16.61 -0.71 -9.04
N ASN A 249 -15.76 0.28 -8.85
CA ASN A 249 -15.78 1.17 -7.67
C ASN A 249 -16.84 2.25 -7.81
#